data_fc3d7f7e8f0a3b01c39376cb0c6ad819
#
_entry.id   fc3d7f7e8f0a3b01c39376cb0c6ad819
#
_cell.length_a   1.000
_cell.length_b   1.000
_cell.length_c   1.000
_cell.angle_alpha   90.00
_cell.angle_beta   90.00
_cell.angle_gamma   90.00
#
_symmetry.space_group_name_H-M   'P 1'
#
loop_
_entity.id
_entity.type
_entity.pdbx_description
1 polymer ?
#
loop_
_entity_poly.entity_id
_entity_poly.type
_entity_poly.pdbx_seq_one_letter_code
_entity_poly.pdbx_strand_id
1 'polypeptide(L)'
;RRREEAYNAGGKAKLEARRAKGLMTARERIEALFDAGSFMEFGMHVQHNCHNFGMEKKVLPTDGIVCGIGTVNGRQVAAFSQDFTVAGGSLGSNHAKKICDLMKFAGENGMPVIGVNDSGGARIQEGVESLSGYGKIFWQNVNLSGVVPQISIIAGPCAGGAAYSPALMDFIIMTKKNSNLFICGPQVIKAATGEEAALEMFATADAHATVSG
;
A
#
# COMPACT_ATOMS: atom_id res chain seq x y z
N ARG A 1 6.76 -9.16 -22.91
CA ARG A 1 5.35 -8.79 -22.85
C ARG A 1 4.82 -8.72 -21.41
N ARG A 2 4.70 -9.84 -20.64
CA ARG A 2 4.17 -9.81 -19.26
C ARG A 2 5.00 -8.94 -18.31
N ARG A 3 6.32 -8.96 -18.42
CA ARG A 3 7.20 -8.09 -17.64
C ARG A 3 6.95 -6.61 -17.98
N GLU A 4 6.79 -6.28 -19.23
CA GLU A 4 6.48 -4.93 -19.70
C GLU A 4 5.11 -4.46 -19.18
N GLU A 5 4.10 -5.32 -19.18
CA GLU A 5 2.79 -5.05 -18.58
C GLU A 5 2.92 -4.72 -17.09
N ALA A 6 3.73 -5.49 -16.33
CA ALA A 6 3.99 -5.23 -14.92
C ALA A 6 4.70 -3.88 -14.69
N TYR A 7 5.63 -3.48 -15.56
CA TYR A 7 6.30 -2.19 -15.48
C TYR A 7 5.41 -1.02 -15.91
N ASN A 8 4.49 -1.25 -16.83
CA ASN A 8 3.53 -0.23 -17.27
C ASN A 8 2.39 -0.01 -16.25
N ALA A 9 2.25 -0.89 -15.28
CA ALA A 9 1.30 -0.75 -14.15
C ALA A 9 -0.13 -0.36 -14.63
N GLY A 10 -0.66 0.78 -14.19
CA GLY A 10 -1.95 1.31 -14.62
C GLY A 10 -1.95 1.97 -16.01
N GLY A 11 -0.82 1.91 -16.73
CA GLY A 11 -0.61 2.47 -18.07
C GLY A 11 0.25 3.73 -18.06
N LYS A 12 1.00 3.93 -19.16
CA LYS A 12 1.97 5.03 -19.32
C LYS A 12 1.38 6.40 -19.00
N ALA A 13 0.18 6.70 -19.49
CA ALA A 13 -0.47 7.99 -19.25
C ALA A 13 -0.70 8.28 -17.75
N LYS A 14 -1.09 7.27 -16.95
CA LYS A 14 -1.27 7.44 -15.50
C LYS A 14 0.07 7.60 -14.77
N LEU A 15 1.11 6.88 -15.21
CA LEU A 15 2.45 7.02 -14.64
C LEU A 15 3.01 8.43 -14.92
N GLU A 16 2.86 8.93 -16.16
CA GLU A 16 3.29 10.27 -16.56
C GLU A 16 2.51 11.37 -15.81
N ALA A 17 1.19 11.23 -15.69
CA ALA A 17 0.35 12.16 -14.94
C ALA A 17 0.75 12.21 -13.44
N ARG A 18 1.23 11.08 -12.89
CA ARG A 18 1.75 11.04 -11.53
C ARG A 18 3.09 11.77 -11.40
N ARG A 19 4.02 11.51 -12.31
CA ARG A 19 5.32 12.21 -12.36
C ARG A 19 5.17 13.73 -12.58
N ALA A 20 4.22 14.13 -13.43
CA ALA A 20 3.91 15.56 -13.65
C ALA A 20 3.46 16.29 -12.39
N LYS A 21 2.90 15.56 -11.41
CA LYS A 21 2.56 16.09 -10.08
C LYS A 21 3.73 16.04 -9.08
N GLY A 22 4.92 15.64 -9.51
CA GLY A 22 6.08 15.45 -8.65
C GLY A 22 5.97 14.22 -7.72
N LEU A 23 5.11 13.25 -8.06
CA LEU A 23 4.91 12.04 -7.27
C LEU A 23 5.64 10.86 -7.90
N MET A 24 6.36 10.12 -7.09
CA MET A 24 7.02 8.87 -7.50
C MET A 24 5.98 7.76 -7.76
N THR A 25 6.24 6.94 -8.75
CA THR A 25 5.52 5.68 -8.96
C THR A 25 5.89 4.65 -7.90
N ALA A 26 5.11 3.56 -7.79
CA ALA A 26 5.41 2.50 -6.82
C ALA A 26 6.81 1.90 -7.02
N ARG A 27 7.24 1.71 -8.28
CA ARG A 27 8.58 1.18 -8.59
C ARG A 27 9.70 2.17 -8.28
N GLU A 28 9.52 3.44 -8.63
CA GLU A 28 10.49 4.48 -8.30
C GLU A 28 10.70 4.63 -6.78
N ARG A 29 9.65 4.43 -5.99
CA ARG A 29 9.75 4.41 -4.51
C ARG A 29 10.61 3.23 -4.03
N ILE A 30 10.43 2.04 -4.61
CA ILE A 30 11.23 0.86 -4.32
C ILE A 30 12.69 1.08 -4.75
N GLU A 31 12.91 1.61 -5.94
CA GLU A 31 14.25 1.92 -6.47
C GLU A 31 14.98 2.97 -5.60
N ALA A 32 14.25 3.95 -5.06
CA ALA A 32 14.81 4.96 -4.17
C ALA A 32 15.09 4.42 -2.75
N LEU A 33 14.40 3.38 -2.32
CA LEU A 33 14.56 2.78 -1.00
C LEU A 33 15.76 1.85 -0.93
N PHE A 34 15.95 1.01 -1.93
CA PHE A 34 16.94 -0.05 -1.92
C PHE A 34 18.28 0.37 -2.53
N ASP A 35 19.34 -0.26 -2.06
CA ASP A 35 20.67 -0.16 -2.69
C ASP A 35 20.58 -0.60 -4.15
N ALA A 36 21.30 0.09 -5.04
CA ALA A 36 21.21 -0.13 -6.48
C ALA A 36 21.44 -1.59 -6.87
N GLY A 37 20.49 -2.16 -7.61
CA GLY A 37 20.58 -3.54 -8.10
C GLY A 37 20.30 -4.64 -7.07
N SER A 38 20.01 -4.30 -5.82
CA SER A 38 19.77 -5.29 -4.77
C SER A 38 18.34 -5.83 -4.73
N PHE A 39 17.38 -5.13 -5.33
CA PHE A 39 15.95 -5.47 -5.24
C PHE A 39 15.58 -6.72 -6.02
N MET A 40 15.00 -7.69 -5.35
CA MET A 40 14.42 -8.91 -5.90
C MET A 40 12.90 -8.89 -5.70
N GLU A 41 12.16 -8.75 -6.81
CA GLU A 41 10.69 -8.66 -6.80
C GLU A 41 10.02 -10.02 -6.66
N PHE A 42 9.02 -10.12 -5.79
CA PHE A 42 8.15 -11.28 -5.63
C PHE A 42 6.79 -11.05 -6.29
N GLY A 43 6.28 -12.08 -6.97
CA GLY A 43 4.93 -12.06 -7.51
C GLY A 43 4.69 -10.98 -8.59
N MET A 44 5.69 -10.63 -9.41
CA MET A 44 5.57 -9.64 -10.49
C MET A 44 4.41 -9.92 -11.44
N HIS A 45 4.08 -11.19 -11.68
CA HIS A 45 3.06 -11.61 -12.64
C HIS A 45 1.71 -11.97 -12.01
N VAL A 46 1.56 -11.75 -10.72
CA VAL A 46 0.30 -11.95 -10.00
C VAL A 46 -0.72 -10.91 -10.47
N GLN A 47 -1.96 -11.36 -10.66
CA GLN A 47 -3.11 -10.53 -10.98
C GLN A 47 -4.28 -10.93 -10.06
N HIS A 48 -5.36 -10.17 -10.05
CA HIS A 48 -6.57 -10.53 -9.32
C HIS A 48 -7.26 -11.77 -9.91
N ASN A 49 -8.07 -12.44 -9.09
CA ASN A 49 -8.91 -13.58 -9.49
C ASN A 49 -10.41 -13.24 -9.46
N CYS A 50 -10.77 -11.96 -9.42
CA CYS A 50 -12.16 -11.54 -9.34
C CYS A 50 -12.87 -11.69 -10.68
N HIS A 51 -14.04 -12.33 -10.68
CA HIS A 51 -14.91 -12.51 -11.84
C HIS A 51 -16.21 -11.69 -11.73
N ASN A 52 -16.42 -10.97 -10.62
CA ASN A 52 -17.62 -10.16 -10.39
C ASN A 52 -17.48 -8.78 -11.04
N PHE A 53 -18.61 -8.16 -11.37
CA PHE A 53 -18.70 -6.78 -11.85
C PHE A 53 -17.83 -6.47 -13.08
N GLY A 54 -17.62 -7.45 -13.96
CA GLY A 54 -16.82 -7.30 -15.17
C GLY A 54 -15.31 -7.24 -14.94
N MET A 55 -14.87 -7.64 -13.75
CA MET A 55 -13.43 -7.67 -13.40
C MET A 55 -12.66 -8.68 -14.24
N GLU A 56 -13.28 -9.77 -14.71
CA GLU A 56 -12.66 -10.77 -15.57
C GLU A 56 -12.11 -10.17 -16.89
N LYS A 57 -12.58 -8.98 -17.29
CA LYS A 57 -12.11 -8.25 -18.48
C LYS A 57 -11.00 -7.25 -18.17
N LYS A 58 -10.66 -7.04 -16.88
CA LYS A 58 -9.67 -6.06 -16.45
C LYS A 58 -8.35 -6.75 -16.13
N VAL A 59 -7.28 -6.20 -16.67
CA VAL A 59 -5.91 -6.59 -16.31
C VAL A 59 -5.42 -5.62 -15.24
N LEU A 60 -5.09 -6.15 -14.06
CA LEU A 60 -4.51 -5.38 -12.97
C LEU A 60 -3.07 -5.88 -12.72
N PRO A 61 -2.07 -5.32 -13.41
CA PRO A 61 -0.71 -5.79 -13.31
C PRO A 61 -0.20 -5.76 -11.88
N THR A 62 0.53 -6.79 -11.47
CA THR A 62 1.06 -6.99 -10.10
C THR A 62 -0.01 -7.03 -9.00
N ASP A 63 -1.28 -7.04 -9.37
CA ASP A 63 -2.45 -6.76 -8.53
C ASP A 63 -2.33 -5.44 -7.75
N GLY A 64 -1.67 -4.44 -8.36
CA GLY A 64 -1.53 -3.09 -7.81
C GLY A 64 -0.51 -2.95 -6.68
N ILE A 65 0.44 -3.89 -6.55
CA ILE A 65 1.48 -3.81 -5.52
C ILE A 65 2.81 -4.39 -6.00
N VAL A 66 3.89 -3.70 -5.72
CA VAL A 66 5.28 -4.16 -5.91
C VAL A 66 5.81 -4.63 -4.56
N CYS A 67 6.21 -5.89 -4.46
CA CYS A 67 6.73 -6.51 -3.24
C CYS A 67 8.08 -7.18 -3.51
N GLY A 68 8.97 -7.16 -2.54
CA GLY A 68 10.23 -7.88 -2.64
C GLY A 68 11.18 -7.60 -1.49
N ILE A 69 12.38 -8.09 -1.64
CA ILE A 69 13.49 -7.92 -0.70
C ILE A 69 14.68 -7.25 -1.38
N GLY A 70 15.52 -6.65 -0.61
CA GLY A 70 16.77 -6.07 -1.08
C GLY A 70 17.60 -5.59 0.10
N THR A 71 18.60 -4.74 -0.14
CA THR A 71 19.39 -4.15 0.93
C THR A 71 19.17 -2.65 1.03
N VAL A 72 19.24 -2.12 2.24
CA VAL A 72 19.28 -0.70 2.56
C VAL A 72 20.54 -0.47 3.40
N ASN A 73 21.49 0.26 2.87
CA ASN A 73 22.82 0.40 3.48
C ASN A 73 23.45 -0.96 3.86
N GLY A 74 23.33 -1.94 2.97
CA GLY A 74 23.85 -3.31 3.14
C GLY A 74 23.02 -4.21 4.06
N ARG A 75 21.94 -3.74 4.70
CA ARG A 75 21.07 -4.56 5.55
C ARG A 75 19.89 -5.09 4.75
N GLN A 76 19.59 -6.38 4.89
CA GLN A 76 18.42 -7.00 4.26
C GLN A 76 17.13 -6.43 4.83
N VAL A 77 16.22 -6.06 3.91
CA VAL A 77 14.92 -5.46 4.21
C VAL A 77 13.88 -6.05 3.27
N ALA A 78 12.70 -6.32 3.80
CA ALA A 78 11.52 -6.64 3.01
C ALA A 78 10.68 -5.37 2.83
N ALA A 79 10.24 -5.09 1.60
CA ALA A 79 9.40 -3.92 1.36
C ALA A 79 8.30 -4.20 0.34
N PHE A 80 7.19 -3.47 0.50
CA PHE A 80 6.13 -3.37 -0.50
C PHE A 80 5.79 -1.92 -0.79
N SER A 81 5.34 -1.66 -2.02
CA SER A 81 4.85 -0.34 -2.44
C SER A 81 3.54 -0.51 -3.21
N GLN A 82 2.47 0.10 -2.70
CA GLN A 82 1.17 0.11 -3.35
C GLN A 82 1.17 1.05 -4.55
N ASP A 83 0.54 0.61 -5.64
CA ASP A 83 0.48 1.36 -6.90
C ASP A 83 -0.91 1.95 -7.12
N PHE A 84 -1.06 3.23 -6.82
CA PHE A 84 -2.32 3.96 -7.00
C PHE A 84 -2.78 4.02 -8.46
N THR A 85 -1.88 3.83 -9.43
CA THR A 85 -2.25 3.82 -10.85
C THR A 85 -3.04 2.58 -11.25
N VAL A 86 -2.93 1.50 -10.47
CA VAL A 86 -3.65 0.23 -10.66
C VAL A 86 -4.83 0.17 -9.69
N ALA A 87 -6.03 0.37 -10.20
CA ALA A 87 -7.28 0.32 -9.43
C ALA A 87 -7.26 1.18 -8.13
N GLY A 88 -6.57 2.36 -8.15
CA GLY A 88 -6.44 3.23 -6.99
C GLY A 88 -5.63 2.61 -5.84
N GLY A 89 -4.73 1.68 -6.10
CA GLY A 89 -3.98 0.95 -5.08
C GLY A 89 -4.86 0.10 -4.17
N SER A 90 -6.12 -0.15 -4.57
CA SER A 90 -7.08 -0.88 -3.75
C SER A 90 -6.64 -2.33 -3.53
N LEU A 91 -6.85 -2.80 -2.29
CA LEU A 91 -6.43 -4.12 -1.85
C LEU A 91 -7.45 -5.19 -2.25
N GLY A 92 -7.03 -6.09 -3.12
CA GLY A 92 -7.72 -7.35 -3.43
C GLY A 92 -7.09 -8.53 -2.70
N SER A 93 -7.65 -9.72 -2.87
CA SER A 93 -7.19 -10.94 -2.19
C SER A 93 -5.75 -11.32 -2.54
N ASN A 94 -5.36 -11.23 -3.81
CA ASN A 94 -3.98 -11.53 -4.25
C ASN A 94 -3.00 -10.40 -3.88
N HIS A 95 -3.45 -9.14 -3.88
CA HIS A 95 -2.68 -8.03 -3.33
C HIS A 95 -2.32 -8.28 -1.86
N ALA A 96 -3.32 -8.64 -1.05
CA ALA A 96 -3.13 -8.98 0.36
C ALA A 96 -2.23 -10.21 0.54
N LYS A 97 -2.42 -11.24 -0.28
CA LYS A 97 -1.59 -12.45 -0.24
C LYS A 97 -0.11 -12.12 -0.46
N LYS A 98 0.21 -11.27 -1.42
CA LYS A 98 1.60 -10.84 -1.67
C LYS A 98 2.23 -10.16 -0.45
N ILE A 99 1.47 -9.27 0.22
CA ILE A 99 1.93 -8.61 1.45
C ILE A 99 2.16 -9.67 2.55
N CYS A 100 1.17 -10.55 2.77
CA CYS A 100 1.27 -11.56 3.82
C CYS A 100 2.43 -12.53 3.59
N ASP A 101 2.63 -13.00 2.36
CA ASP A 101 3.75 -13.89 2.02
C ASP A 101 5.10 -13.19 2.25
N LEU A 102 5.21 -11.90 1.89
CA LEU A 102 6.40 -11.09 2.14
C LEU A 102 6.66 -10.91 3.64
N MET A 103 5.63 -10.54 4.41
CA MET A 103 5.74 -10.33 5.86
C MET A 103 6.13 -11.62 6.58
N LYS A 104 5.52 -12.75 6.21
CA LYS A 104 5.89 -14.07 6.74
C LYS A 104 7.35 -14.38 6.46
N PHE A 105 7.79 -14.21 5.21
CA PHE A 105 9.18 -14.42 4.83
C PHE A 105 10.14 -13.51 5.62
N ALA A 106 9.77 -12.24 5.80
CA ALA A 106 10.54 -11.28 6.58
C ALA A 106 10.70 -11.73 8.03
N GLY A 107 9.62 -12.16 8.67
CA GLY A 107 9.66 -12.67 10.05
C GLY A 107 10.53 -13.91 10.22
N GLU A 108 10.42 -14.88 9.30
CA GLU A 108 11.23 -16.11 9.31
C GLU A 108 12.73 -15.84 9.11
N ASN A 109 13.09 -14.71 8.49
CA ASN A 109 14.48 -14.34 8.20
C ASN A 109 14.99 -13.14 9.01
N GLY A 110 14.22 -12.63 9.97
CA GLY A 110 14.62 -11.50 10.82
C GLY A 110 14.80 -10.18 10.07
N MET A 111 14.06 -9.97 8.97
CA MET A 111 14.16 -8.77 8.15
C MET A 111 13.15 -7.70 8.61
N PRO A 112 13.54 -6.43 8.74
CA PRO A 112 12.59 -5.33 8.86
C PRO A 112 11.61 -5.29 7.69
N VAL A 113 10.36 -4.87 7.97
CA VAL A 113 9.32 -4.71 6.95
C VAL A 113 9.05 -3.23 6.75
N ILE A 114 9.13 -2.76 5.49
CA ILE A 114 8.78 -1.39 5.11
C ILE A 114 7.59 -1.41 4.16
N GLY A 115 6.49 -0.79 4.55
CA GLY A 115 5.32 -0.59 3.71
C GLY A 115 5.24 0.84 3.17
N VAL A 116 5.27 1.01 1.84
CA VAL A 116 5.00 2.30 1.20
C VAL A 116 3.54 2.31 0.76
N ASN A 117 2.70 2.99 1.53
CA ASN A 117 1.26 2.93 1.45
C ASN A 117 0.68 4.06 0.59
N ASP A 118 -0.20 3.70 -0.35
CA ASP A 118 -0.87 4.61 -1.28
C ASP A 118 -2.11 3.89 -1.85
N SER A 119 -3.22 3.89 -1.10
CA SER A 119 -4.36 3.01 -1.35
C SER A 119 -5.70 3.63 -0.99
N GLY A 120 -6.66 3.48 -1.89
CA GLY A 120 -8.06 3.82 -1.63
C GLY A 120 -8.80 2.85 -0.67
N GLY A 121 -8.11 1.85 -0.11
CA GLY A 121 -8.72 0.88 0.80
C GLY A 121 -9.09 -0.45 0.14
N ALA A 122 -10.12 -1.13 0.64
CA ALA A 122 -10.56 -2.42 0.12
C ALA A 122 -11.09 -2.32 -1.31
N ARG A 123 -10.74 -3.28 -2.17
CA ARG A 123 -11.28 -3.39 -3.53
C ARG A 123 -12.73 -3.88 -3.46
N ILE A 124 -13.68 -2.96 -3.67
CA ILE A 124 -15.11 -3.19 -3.47
C ILE A 124 -15.62 -4.38 -4.32
N GLN A 125 -15.11 -4.54 -5.53
CA GLN A 125 -15.51 -5.61 -6.44
C GLN A 125 -15.19 -7.03 -5.93
N GLU A 126 -14.24 -7.15 -5.02
CA GLU A 126 -13.89 -8.42 -4.37
C GLU A 126 -14.65 -8.66 -3.06
N GLY A 127 -15.44 -7.68 -2.61
CA GLY A 127 -16.34 -7.83 -1.46
C GLY A 127 -15.61 -8.32 -0.20
N VAL A 128 -16.15 -9.38 0.41
CA VAL A 128 -15.62 -9.95 1.66
C VAL A 128 -14.18 -10.46 1.53
N GLU A 129 -13.76 -10.90 0.34
CA GLU A 129 -12.40 -11.39 0.11
C GLU A 129 -11.34 -10.29 0.33
N SER A 130 -11.65 -9.06 -0.07
CA SER A 130 -10.75 -7.92 0.18
C SER A 130 -10.67 -7.57 1.67
N LEU A 131 -11.78 -7.65 2.39
CA LEU A 131 -11.83 -7.44 3.85
C LEU A 131 -11.07 -8.55 4.59
N SER A 132 -11.26 -9.81 4.19
CA SER A 132 -10.47 -10.95 4.69
C SER A 132 -8.98 -10.75 4.43
N GLY A 133 -8.62 -10.17 3.27
CA GLY A 133 -7.25 -9.81 2.94
C GLY A 133 -6.63 -8.84 3.96
N TYR A 134 -7.35 -7.78 4.33
CA TYR A 134 -6.91 -6.88 5.40
C TYR A 134 -6.76 -7.60 6.74
N GLY A 135 -7.72 -8.43 7.12
CA GLY A 135 -7.62 -9.22 8.35
C GLY A 135 -6.36 -10.09 8.41
N LYS A 136 -5.97 -10.70 7.29
CA LYS A 136 -4.72 -11.47 7.18
C LYS A 136 -3.47 -10.60 7.33
N ILE A 137 -3.47 -9.38 6.79
CA ILE A 137 -2.37 -8.43 6.97
C ILE A 137 -2.26 -8.01 8.43
N PHE A 138 -3.39 -7.67 9.09
CA PHE A 138 -3.39 -7.32 10.51
C PHE A 138 -2.87 -8.46 11.39
N TRP A 139 -3.23 -9.69 11.05
CA TRP A 139 -2.67 -10.88 11.69
C TRP A 139 -1.14 -10.94 11.57
N GLN A 140 -0.60 -10.66 10.39
CA GLN A 140 0.86 -10.60 10.20
C GLN A 140 1.48 -9.44 10.98
N ASN A 141 0.88 -8.24 10.99
CA ASN A 141 1.37 -7.13 11.78
C ASN A 141 1.49 -7.49 13.26
N VAL A 142 0.46 -8.14 13.83
CA VAL A 142 0.45 -8.57 15.22
C VAL A 142 1.52 -9.64 15.49
N ASN A 143 1.65 -10.65 14.61
CA ASN A 143 2.65 -11.70 14.78
C ASN A 143 4.09 -11.20 14.68
N LEU A 144 4.34 -10.15 13.91
CA LEU A 144 5.66 -9.55 13.74
C LEU A 144 5.99 -8.48 14.78
N SER A 145 5.00 -8.03 15.56
CA SER A 145 5.21 -7.03 16.61
C SER A 145 6.21 -7.54 17.64
N GLY A 146 7.27 -6.77 17.87
CA GLY A 146 8.37 -7.17 18.75
C GLY A 146 9.31 -8.25 18.18
N VAL A 147 9.07 -8.74 16.95
CA VAL A 147 9.93 -9.72 16.28
C VAL A 147 10.86 -9.06 15.28
N VAL A 148 10.30 -8.25 14.38
CA VAL A 148 11.07 -7.43 13.43
C VAL A 148 10.50 -6.02 13.38
N PRO A 149 11.32 -4.98 13.12
CA PRO A 149 10.83 -3.62 12.94
C PRO A 149 9.85 -3.53 11.77
N GLN A 150 8.72 -2.85 11.99
CA GLN A 150 7.70 -2.59 10.99
C GLN A 150 7.57 -1.07 10.78
N ILE A 151 7.85 -0.59 9.56
CA ILE A 151 7.86 0.83 9.23
C ILE A 151 6.84 1.10 8.14
N SER A 152 5.94 2.02 8.37
CA SER A 152 4.96 2.48 7.39
C SER A 152 5.34 3.87 6.86
N ILE A 153 5.39 3.99 5.54
CA ILE A 153 5.55 5.27 4.83
C ILE A 153 4.24 5.57 4.12
N ILE A 154 3.53 6.59 4.56
CA ILE A 154 2.30 7.06 3.92
C ILE A 154 2.71 8.04 2.81
N ALA A 155 2.59 7.61 1.56
CA ALA A 155 3.06 8.35 0.39
C ALA A 155 1.93 8.73 -0.59
N GLY A 156 0.71 8.65 -0.13
CA GLY A 156 -0.52 9.00 -0.84
C GLY A 156 -1.72 8.86 0.08
N PRO A 157 -2.95 8.80 -0.43
CA PRO A 157 -4.11 8.51 0.38
C PRO A 157 -4.04 7.09 0.96
N CYS A 158 -4.42 6.94 2.24
CA CYS A 158 -4.62 5.67 2.91
C CYS A 158 -5.97 5.72 3.62
N ALA A 159 -6.99 5.15 2.96
CA ALA A 159 -8.37 5.23 3.39
C ALA A 159 -8.88 3.88 3.91
N GLY A 160 -9.73 3.92 4.93
CA GLY A 160 -10.39 2.73 5.48
C GLY A 160 -9.40 1.69 5.99
N GLY A 161 -9.48 0.45 5.51
CA GLY A 161 -8.58 -0.63 5.90
C GLY A 161 -7.10 -0.34 5.65
N ALA A 162 -6.76 0.53 4.68
CA ALA A 162 -5.41 0.97 4.43
C ALA A 162 -4.81 1.86 5.54
N ALA A 163 -5.63 2.37 6.45
CA ALA A 163 -5.16 3.12 7.60
C ALA A 163 -4.84 2.22 8.80
N TYR A 164 -5.48 1.05 8.91
CA TYR A 164 -5.28 0.17 10.07
C TYR A 164 -3.92 -0.51 10.11
N SER A 165 -3.46 -1.07 8.98
CA SER A 165 -2.15 -1.75 8.94
C SER A 165 -1.00 -0.80 9.31
N PRO A 166 -0.91 0.42 8.77
CA PRO A 166 0.05 1.43 9.25
C PRO A 166 -0.02 1.68 10.75
N ALA A 167 -1.22 1.78 11.33
CA ALA A 167 -1.41 2.01 12.76
C ALA A 167 -0.98 0.82 13.65
N LEU A 168 -0.85 -0.37 13.08
CA LEU A 168 -0.33 -1.56 13.77
C LEU A 168 1.18 -1.73 13.65
N MET A 169 1.84 -0.88 12.87
CA MET A 169 3.30 -0.89 12.69
C MET A 169 4.00 -0.07 13.79
N ASP A 170 5.32 -0.23 13.92
CA ASP A 170 6.10 0.43 14.97
C ASP A 170 6.36 1.91 14.67
N PHE A 171 6.52 2.27 13.40
CA PHE A 171 6.80 3.65 12.98
C PHE A 171 5.93 4.05 11.79
N ILE A 172 5.38 5.27 11.86
CA ILE A 172 4.61 5.88 10.77
C ILE A 172 5.31 7.15 10.31
N ILE A 173 5.66 7.20 9.03
CA ILE A 173 6.26 8.36 8.37
C ILE A 173 5.24 8.88 7.35
N MET A 174 4.86 10.15 7.43
CA MET A 174 3.92 10.77 6.51
C MET A 174 4.56 11.88 5.69
N THR A 175 4.28 11.91 4.38
CA THR A 175 4.71 13.01 3.52
C THR A 175 3.75 14.20 3.63
N LYS A 176 4.23 15.40 3.94
CA LYS A 176 3.37 16.57 4.20
C LYS A 176 2.43 16.97 3.05
N LYS A 177 2.90 16.84 1.81
CA LYS A 177 2.19 17.42 0.64
C LYS A 177 1.07 16.55 0.08
N ASN A 178 1.13 15.23 0.25
CA ASN A 178 0.30 14.32 -0.52
C ASN A 178 -0.19 13.08 0.24
N SER A 179 0.16 12.94 1.52
CA SER A 179 -0.32 11.84 2.33
C SER A 179 -1.58 12.22 3.11
N ASN A 180 -2.50 11.26 3.17
CA ASN A 180 -3.67 11.33 4.03
C ASN A 180 -3.89 9.96 4.66
N LEU A 181 -4.11 9.93 5.95
CA LEU A 181 -4.38 8.71 6.70
C LEU A 181 -5.70 8.88 7.46
N PHE A 182 -6.72 8.10 7.11
CA PHE A 182 -8.04 8.23 7.71
C PHE A 182 -8.88 6.96 7.54
N ILE A 183 -9.79 6.73 8.47
CA ILE A 183 -10.74 5.61 8.43
C ILE A 183 -11.91 5.93 7.50
N CYS A 184 -12.56 7.08 7.73
CA CYS A 184 -13.72 7.53 6.98
C CYS A 184 -13.46 8.88 6.33
N GLY A 185 -13.82 9.03 5.06
CA GLY A 185 -13.73 10.30 4.35
C GLY A 185 -14.82 11.29 4.76
N PRO A 186 -14.69 12.59 4.39
CA PRO A 186 -15.63 13.65 4.77
C PRO A 186 -17.09 13.35 4.47
N GLN A 187 -17.38 12.73 3.33
CA GLN A 187 -18.77 12.39 2.93
C GLN A 187 -19.38 11.32 3.85
N VAL A 188 -18.58 10.36 4.29
CA VAL A 188 -19.04 9.31 5.22
C VAL A 188 -19.28 9.90 6.60
N ILE A 189 -18.39 10.77 7.07
CA ILE A 189 -18.56 11.51 8.34
C ILE A 189 -19.87 12.30 8.29
N LYS A 190 -20.08 13.11 7.25
CA LYS A 190 -21.30 13.90 7.08
C LYS A 190 -22.58 13.02 7.06
N ALA A 191 -22.53 11.89 6.37
CA ALA A 191 -23.68 10.98 6.30
C ALA A 191 -23.99 10.29 7.64
N ALA A 192 -22.96 9.98 8.43
CA ALA A 192 -23.11 9.26 9.69
C ALA A 192 -23.40 10.18 10.89
N THR A 193 -22.78 11.35 10.95
CA THR A 193 -22.84 12.25 12.12
C THR A 193 -23.51 13.58 11.85
N GLY A 194 -23.69 13.95 10.57
CA GLY A 194 -24.15 15.28 10.16
C GLY A 194 -23.07 16.37 10.18
N GLU A 195 -21.85 16.05 10.63
CA GLU A 195 -20.76 17.00 10.75
C GLU A 195 -20.03 17.19 9.40
N GLU A 196 -19.62 18.42 9.14
CA GLU A 196 -18.74 18.75 8.03
C GLU A 196 -17.29 18.81 8.51
N ALA A 197 -16.45 17.92 8.00
CA ALA A 197 -15.02 17.86 8.31
C ALA A 197 -14.19 17.87 7.03
N ALA A 198 -13.24 18.80 6.91
CA ALA A 198 -12.27 18.80 5.82
C ALA A 198 -11.11 17.82 6.14
N LEU A 199 -10.50 17.23 5.11
CA LEU A 199 -9.38 16.29 5.29
C LEU A 199 -8.21 16.92 6.07
N GLU A 200 -8.00 18.20 5.91
CA GLU A 200 -6.95 18.97 6.59
C GLU A 200 -7.07 18.94 8.11
N MET A 201 -8.29 18.73 8.62
CA MET A 201 -8.56 18.74 10.06
C MET A 201 -8.13 17.44 10.75
N PHE A 202 -8.12 16.30 10.03
CA PHE A 202 -7.94 14.99 10.68
C PHE A 202 -7.09 13.98 9.92
N ALA A 203 -6.77 14.21 8.64
CA ALA A 203 -6.18 13.18 7.78
C ALA A 203 -4.74 13.49 7.33
N THR A 204 -4.28 14.72 7.48
CA THR A 204 -2.96 15.15 6.99
C THR A 204 -1.83 14.82 7.95
N ALA A 205 -0.60 14.84 7.45
CA ALA A 205 0.59 14.67 8.28
C ALA A 205 0.66 15.70 9.43
N ASP A 206 0.25 16.95 9.18
CA ASP A 206 0.26 17.99 10.21
C ASP A 206 -0.82 17.73 11.27
N ALA A 207 -2.02 17.28 10.88
CA ALA A 207 -3.07 16.89 11.84
C ALA A 207 -2.62 15.72 12.75
N HIS A 208 -2.00 14.70 12.18
CA HIS A 208 -1.47 13.58 12.97
C HIS A 208 -0.31 13.99 13.87
N ALA A 209 0.61 14.82 13.38
CA ALA A 209 1.76 15.24 14.18
C ALA A 209 1.41 16.20 15.34
N THR A 210 0.28 16.93 15.25
CA THR A 210 -0.06 17.99 16.23
C THR A 210 -1.26 17.66 17.09
N VAL A 211 -2.16 16.78 16.64
CA VAL A 211 -3.44 16.51 17.32
C VAL A 211 -3.56 15.06 17.77
N SER A 212 -3.30 14.09 16.87
CA SER A 212 -3.53 12.69 17.21
C SER A 212 -2.28 11.93 17.71
N GLY A 213 -1.11 12.50 17.59
CA GLY A 213 0.17 11.92 18.04
C GLY A 213 0.78 11.01 17.01
#